data_6cdf0ecd9e54f9aaa333d3bca08373d2
#
_entry.id   6cdf0ecd9e54f9aaa333d3bca08373d2
#
_cell.length_a   1.000
_cell.length_b   1.000
_cell.length_c   1.000
_cell.angle_alpha   90.00
_cell.angle_beta   90.00
_cell.angle_gamma   90.00
#
_symmetry.space_group_name_H-M   'P 1'
#
loop_
_entity.id
_entity.type
_entity.pdbx_description
1 polymer ?
#
loop_
_entity_poly.entity_id
_entity_poly.type
_entity_poly.pdbx_seq_one_letter_code
_entity_poly.pdbx_strand_id
1 'polypeptide(L)'
;IILRPKPVGTLVHDALLPGKRLWFFATGTGFAPFASLLREPQTYEDYDEIIITHTCREVGELAYGAELIEGLKSDELLAEVIGEGFWKKIKYYPTTTREQSPKMGRITDLMRSGEAFADLGTGPLDPATDRAMICGNLAFNLELKEMLESYGLEEGANSDPKQYVVEKAFLD
;
A
#
# COMPACT_ATOMS: atom_id res chain seq x y z
N ILE A 1 21.51 17.19 2.12
CA ILE A 1 20.06 17.05 2.42
C ILE A 1 19.87 17.61 3.83
N ILE A 2 18.94 18.55 3.99
CA ILE A 2 18.60 19.10 5.31
C ILE A 2 17.36 18.37 5.79
N LEU A 3 17.48 17.60 6.87
CA LEU A 3 16.36 16.95 7.53
C LEU A 3 15.71 17.92 8.52
N ARG A 4 14.39 18.00 8.53
CA ARG A 4 13.67 18.77 9.54
C ARG A 4 13.68 17.99 10.87
N PRO A 5 13.83 18.68 12.02
CA PRO A 5 13.89 18.01 13.33
C PRO A 5 12.60 17.25 13.70
N LYS A 6 11.46 17.71 13.18
CA LYS A 6 10.15 17.09 13.47
C LYS A 6 9.73 16.23 12.28
N PRO A 7 9.55 14.90 12.48
CA PRO A 7 8.95 14.05 11.46
C PRO A 7 7.49 14.46 11.24
N VAL A 8 7.07 14.44 9.99
CA VAL A 8 5.68 14.68 9.58
C VAL A 8 5.26 13.53 8.67
N GLY A 9 4.09 12.99 8.90
CA GLY A 9 3.51 11.90 8.13
C GLY A 9 2.21 11.45 8.77
N THR A 10 1.31 10.91 7.97
CA THR A 10 -0.03 10.46 8.41
C THR A 10 -0.20 8.95 8.27
N LEU A 11 0.73 8.27 7.58
CA LEU A 11 0.69 6.82 7.38
C LEU A 11 1.41 6.13 8.54
N VAL A 12 0.64 5.79 9.56
CA VAL A 12 1.11 5.07 10.75
C VAL A 12 0.10 3.99 11.14
N HIS A 13 0.58 2.89 11.73
CA HIS A 13 -0.28 1.78 12.16
C HIS A 13 -1.30 2.22 13.21
N ASP A 14 -0.94 3.14 14.11
CA ASP A 14 -1.80 3.63 15.20
C ASP A 14 -3.11 4.27 14.71
N ALA A 15 -3.17 4.69 13.45
CA ALA A 15 -4.38 5.26 12.85
C ALA A 15 -5.32 4.20 12.27
N LEU A 16 -4.96 2.92 12.34
CA LEU A 16 -5.74 1.80 11.85
C LEU A 16 -6.25 0.93 12.99
N LEU A 17 -7.48 0.44 12.86
CA LEU A 17 -7.99 -0.64 13.70
C LEU A 17 -7.24 -1.95 13.40
N PRO A 18 -7.20 -2.91 14.34
CA PRO A 18 -6.68 -4.24 14.05
C PRO A 18 -7.34 -4.88 12.81
N GLY A 19 -6.55 -5.60 12.02
CA GLY A 19 -7.01 -6.25 10.79
C GLY A 19 -6.18 -7.48 10.47
N LYS A 20 -6.46 -8.14 9.35
CA LYS A 20 -5.69 -9.31 8.88
C LYS A 20 -4.92 -9.04 7.60
N ARG A 21 -5.45 -8.19 6.72
CA ARG A 21 -4.88 -7.87 5.43
C ARG A 21 -4.69 -6.37 5.30
N LEU A 22 -3.45 -5.97 4.98
CA LEU A 22 -3.09 -4.57 4.80
C LEU A 22 -2.88 -4.27 3.32
N TRP A 23 -3.59 -3.26 2.82
CA TRP A 23 -3.46 -2.77 1.46
C TRP A 23 -2.69 -1.46 1.43
N PHE A 24 -1.63 -1.41 0.64
CA PHE A 24 -0.91 -0.20 0.29
C PHE A 24 -1.26 0.21 -1.14
N PHE A 25 -1.89 1.35 -1.29
CA PHE A 25 -2.26 1.90 -2.59
C PHE A 25 -1.32 3.05 -2.95
N ALA A 26 -0.47 2.84 -3.95
CA ALA A 26 0.54 3.79 -4.40
C ALA A 26 0.39 4.20 -5.86
N THR A 27 0.69 5.47 -6.16
CA THR A 27 0.99 5.91 -7.53
C THR A 27 2.32 6.65 -7.56
N GLY A 28 3.16 6.35 -8.56
CA GLY A 28 4.44 7.02 -8.76
C GLY A 28 5.29 7.03 -7.48
N THR A 29 5.75 8.22 -7.07
CA THR A 29 6.56 8.42 -5.86
C THR A 29 5.81 8.18 -4.54
N GLY A 30 4.49 8.04 -4.57
CA GLY A 30 3.68 7.65 -3.40
C GLY A 30 4.00 6.26 -2.85
N PHE A 31 4.85 5.50 -3.53
CA PHE A 31 5.39 4.25 -3.00
C PHE A 31 6.39 4.46 -1.84
N ALA A 32 7.05 5.60 -1.77
CA ALA A 32 8.14 5.85 -0.81
C ALA A 32 7.76 5.67 0.67
N PRO A 33 6.61 6.16 1.19
CA PRO A 33 6.20 5.90 2.57
C PRO A 33 6.07 4.41 2.88
N PHE A 34 5.56 3.63 1.93
CA PHE A 34 5.38 2.18 2.10
C PHE A 34 6.71 1.43 2.16
N ALA A 35 7.76 1.95 1.52
CA ALA A 35 9.11 1.41 1.64
C ALA A 35 9.64 1.42 3.09
N SER A 36 9.21 2.38 3.91
CA SER A 36 9.52 2.43 5.34
C SER A 36 8.70 1.39 6.10
N LEU A 37 7.38 1.36 5.89
CA LEU A 37 6.47 0.43 6.56
C LEU A 37 6.78 -1.04 6.26
N LEU A 38 7.28 -1.33 5.05
CA LEU A 38 7.74 -2.68 4.68
C LEU A 38 9.02 -3.13 5.41
N ARG A 39 9.70 -2.23 6.10
CA ARG A 39 10.84 -2.54 6.95
C ARG A 39 10.51 -2.49 8.44
N GLU A 40 9.25 -2.21 8.76
CA GLU A 40 8.74 -2.15 10.12
C GLU A 40 8.30 -3.55 10.58
N PRO A 41 8.86 -4.12 11.66
CA PRO A 41 8.44 -5.43 12.18
C PRO A 41 6.96 -5.50 12.49
N GLN A 42 6.38 -4.45 13.05
CA GLN A 42 4.97 -4.35 13.40
C GLN A 42 4.05 -4.64 12.21
N THR A 43 4.43 -4.24 10.98
CA THR A 43 3.67 -4.54 9.76
C THR A 43 3.42 -6.04 9.59
N TYR A 44 4.38 -6.87 9.97
CA TYR A 44 4.29 -8.33 9.82
C TYR A 44 3.74 -9.03 11.06
N GLU A 45 3.78 -8.37 12.22
CA GLU A 45 3.15 -8.84 13.44
C GLU A 45 1.63 -8.65 13.38
N ASP A 46 1.19 -7.49 12.88
CA ASP A 46 -0.22 -7.10 12.86
C ASP A 46 -1.01 -7.73 11.70
N TYR A 47 -0.33 -8.07 10.58
CA TYR A 47 -1.01 -8.52 9.36
C TYR A 47 -0.52 -9.87 8.84
N ASP A 48 -1.46 -10.70 8.41
CA ASP A 48 -1.19 -12.00 7.79
C ASP A 48 -0.81 -11.85 6.30
N GLU A 49 -1.33 -10.82 5.63
CA GLU A 49 -1.13 -10.54 4.22
C GLU A 49 -0.96 -9.03 3.98
N ILE A 50 0.02 -8.67 3.16
CA ILE A 50 0.33 -7.29 2.78
C ILE A 50 0.25 -7.19 1.26
N ILE A 51 -0.69 -6.40 0.75
CA ILE A 51 -0.89 -6.22 -0.68
C ILE A 51 -0.45 -4.80 -1.06
N ILE A 52 0.47 -4.71 -2.01
CA ILE A 52 0.99 -3.43 -2.47
C ILE A 52 0.61 -3.26 -3.93
N THR A 53 -0.27 -2.32 -4.21
CA THR A 53 -0.58 -1.90 -5.56
C THR A 53 0.25 -0.67 -5.91
N HIS A 54 0.93 -0.71 -7.05
CA HIS A 54 1.78 0.39 -7.51
C HIS A 54 1.45 0.71 -8.97
N THR A 55 0.67 1.77 -9.18
CA THR A 55 0.25 2.21 -10.51
C THR A 55 1.13 3.35 -10.98
N CYS A 56 1.79 3.18 -12.12
CA CYS A 56 2.60 4.21 -12.78
C CYS A 56 2.12 4.45 -14.22
N ARG A 57 2.72 5.40 -14.92
CA ARG A 57 2.42 5.63 -16.35
C ARG A 57 3.21 4.67 -17.22
N GLU A 58 4.48 4.49 -16.89
CA GLU A 58 5.48 3.77 -17.68
C GLU A 58 6.20 2.72 -16.80
N VAL A 59 6.75 1.69 -17.44
CA VAL A 59 7.42 0.57 -16.78
C VAL A 59 8.64 1.04 -15.97
N GLY A 60 9.42 2.01 -16.51
CA GLY A 60 10.59 2.54 -15.84
C GLY A 60 10.28 3.21 -14.49
N GLU A 61 9.07 3.75 -14.31
CA GLU A 61 8.63 4.36 -13.05
C GLU A 61 8.36 3.33 -11.95
N LEU A 62 8.17 2.04 -12.30
CA LEU A 62 7.96 0.93 -11.37
C LEU A 62 9.28 0.37 -10.80
N ALA A 63 10.44 0.71 -11.38
CA ALA A 63 11.73 0.11 -11.05
C ALA A 63 12.05 0.18 -9.55
N TYR A 64 11.86 1.35 -8.93
CA TYR A 64 12.12 1.53 -7.50
C TYR A 64 11.33 0.56 -6.62
N GLY A 65 10.02 0.40 -6.90
CA GLY A 65 9.17 -0.51 -6.15
C GLY A 65 9.57 -1.97 -6.35
N ALA A 66 9.86 -2.36 -7.59
CA ALA A 66 10.27 -3.71 -7.94
C ALA A 66 11.61 -4.09 -7.29
N GLU A 67 12.61 -3.20 -7.37
CA GLU A 67 13.94 -3.40 -6.75
C GLU A 67 13.85 -3.49 -5.23
N LEU A 68 13.00 -2.66 -4.61
CA LEU A 68 12.78 -2.70 -3.17
C LEU A 68 12.17 -4.04 -2.75
N ILE A 69 11.10 -4.48 -3.39
CA ILE A 69 10.43 -5.75 -3.06
C ILE A 69 11.39 -6.94 -3.26
N GLU A 70 12.19 -6.92 -4.32
CA GLU A 70 13.20 -7.96 -4.54
C GLU A 70 14.29 -7.93 -3.48
N GLY A 71 14.77 -6.73 -3.10
CA GLY A 71 15.75 -6.53 -2.04
C GLY A 71 15.31 -7.05 -0.67
N LEU A 72 14.02 -6.96 -0.34
CA LEU A 72 13.50 -7.49 0.94
C LEU A 72 13.68 -9.01 1.07
N LYS A 73 13.73 -9.74 -0.05
CA LYS A 73 13.87 -11.20 -0.03
C LYS A 73 15.25 -11.66 0.43
N SER A 74 16.27 -10.82 0.25
CA SER A 74 17.66 -11.09 0.61
C SER A 74 18.17 -10.23 1.75
N ASP A 75 17.30 -9.51 2.45
CA ASP A 75 17.68 -8.66 3.58
C ASP A 75 17.81 -9.50 4.86
N GLU A 76 19.06 -9.90 5.17
CA GLU A 76 19.38 -10.74 6.33
C GLU A 76 19.05 -10.03 7.65
N LEU A 77 19.22 -8.70 7.75
CA LEU A 77 18.93 -7.95 8.97
C LEU A 77 17.43 -7.92 9.25
N LEU A 78 16.63 -7.74 8.22
CA LEU A 78 15.17 -7.80 8.36
C LEU A 78 14.70 -9.22 8.66
N ALA A 79 15.30 -10.23 8.05
CA ALA A 79 15.00 -11.62 8.35
C ALA A 79 15.32 -12.00 9.81
N GLU A 80 16.41 -11.47 10.38
CA GLU A 80 16.76 -11.67 11.80
C GLU A 80 15.73 -11.02 12.75
N VAL A 81 15.23 -9.81 12.42
CA VAL A 81 14.33 -9.04 13.29
C VAL A 81 12.87 -9.45 13.11
N ILE A 82 12.42 -9.68 11.87
CA ILE A 82 11.02 -9.96 11.55
C ILE A 82 10.75 -11.48 11.54
N GLY A 83 11.74 -12.27 11.11
CA GLY A 83 11.65 -13.71 10.93
C GLY A 83 11.89 -14.15 9.50
N GLU A 84 12.45 -15.34 9.34
CA GLU A 84 12.75 -15.94 8.04
C GLU A 84 11.49 -16.04 7.16
N GLY A 85 11.61 -15.60 5.91
CA GLY A 85 10.53 -15.68 4.93
C GLY A 85 9.40 -14.69 5.13
N PHE A 86 9.57 -13.64 5.94
CA PHE A 86 8.59 -12.57 6.17
C PHE A 86 8.03 -11.97 4.87
N TRP A 87 8.87 -11.84 3.85
CA TRP A 87 8.50 -11.33 2.53
C TRP A 87 7.43 -12.15 1.81
N LYS A 88 7.18 -13.41 2.23
CA LYS A 88 6.10 -14.26 1.66
C LYS A 88 4.70 -13.74 1.97
N LYS A 89 4.57 -12.87 2.99
CA LYS A 89 3.32 -12.16 3.29
C LYS A 89 3.02 -11.06 2.27
N ILE A 90 4.01 -10.64 1.45
CA ILE A 90 3.89 -9.52 0.53
C ILE A 90 3.41 -10.01 -0.83
N LYS A 91 2.36 -9.38 -1.35
CA LYS A 91 1.90 -9.48 -2.73
C LYS A 91 2.09 -8.12 -3.41
N TYR A 92 2.98 -8.05 -4.37
CA TYR A 92 3.24 -6.84 -5.15
C TYR A 92 2.46 -6.87 -6.48
N TYR A 93 1.63 -5.86 -6.72
CA TYR A 93 0.77 -5.74 -7.90
C TYR A 93 1.07 -4.44 -8.66
N PRO A 94 2.12 -4.43 -9.49
CA PRO A 94 2.48 -3.29 -10.32
C PRO A 94 1.58 -3.20 -11.56
N THR A 95 1.15 -1.99 -11.91
CA THR A 95 0.36 -1.72 -13.11
C THR A 95 0.86 -0.49 -13.87
N THR A 96 0.67 -0.46 -15.18
CA THR A 96 0.95 0.74 -16.00
C THR A 96 -0.32 1.25 -16.67
N THR A 97 -0.36 2.56 -16.94
CA THR A 97 -1.53 3.19 -17.59
C THR A 97 -1.27 3.67 -19.01
N ARG A 98 -0.01 3.74 -19.45
CA ARG A 98 0.36 4.25 -20.78
C ARG A 98 1.24 3.32 -21.57
N GLU A 99 2.22 2.71 -20.91
CA GLU A 99 3.15 1.79 -21.54
C GLU A 99 2.65 0.35 -21.39
N GLN A 100 2.84 -0.48 -22.45
CA GLN A 100 2.48 -1.90 -22.41
C GLN A 100 3.31 -2.64 -21.37
N SER A 101 2.64 -3.34 -20.45
CA SER A 101 3.22 -4.16 -19.41
C SER A 101 2.40 -5.43 -19.19
N PRO A 102 2.85 -6.38 -18.36
CA PRO A 102 2.08 -7.57 -18.04
C PRO A 102 0.70 -7.27 -17.46
N LYS A 103 0.54 -6.14 -16.73
CA LYS A 103 -0.74 -5.68 -16.20
C LYS A 103 -0.94 -4.20 -16.50
N MET A 104 -1.97 -3.87 -17.27
CA MET A 104 -2.34 -2.50 -17.62
C MET A 104 -3.65 -2.11 -16.96
N GLY A 105 -3.73 -0.85 -16.56
CA GLY A 105 -4.94 -0.23 -16.03
C GLY A 105 -4.72 0.54 -14.73
N ARG A 106 -5.69 1.36 -14.40
CA ARG A 106 -5.76 1.97 -13.08
C ARG A 106 -6.18 0.91 -12.07
N ILE A 107 -5.58 0.89 -10.91
CA ILE A 107 -5.95 -0.07 -9.87
C ILE A 107 -7.45 0.00 -9.53
N THR A 108 -8.03 1.18 -9.52
CA THR A 108 -9.46 1.40 -9.25
C THR A 108 -10.36 0.70 -10.28
N ASP A 109 -10.00 0.74 -11.56
CA ASP A 109 -10.75 0.07 -12.63
C ASP A 109 -10.59 -1.46 -12.53
N LEU A 110 -9.38 -1.93 -12.25
CA LEU A 110 -9.09 -3.35 -12.07
C LEU A 110 -9.78 -3.95 -10.84
N MET A 111 -9.96 -3.16 -9.78
CA MET A 111 -10.74 -3.58 -8.62
C MET A 111 -12.24 -3.59 -8.91
N ARG A 112 -12.78 -2.57 -9.59
CA ARG A 112 -14.21 -2.52 -9.99
C ARG A 112 -14.60 -3.67 -10.91
N SER A 113 -13.71 -4.06 -11.82
CA SER A 113 -13.93 -5.23 -12.70
C SER A 113 -13.77 -6.57 -11.97
N GLY A 114 -13.18 -6.59 -10.79
CA GLY A 114 -12.82 -7.80 -10.05
C GLY A 114 -11.50 -8.45 -10.50
N GLU A 115 -10.85 -7.93 -11.55
CA GLU A 115 -9.62 -8.48 -12.11
C GLU A 115 -8.47 -8.47 -11.09
N ALA A 116 -8.28 -7.35 -10.38
CA ALA A 116 -7.24 -7.25 -9.36
C ALA A 116 -7.42 -8.28 -8.24
N PHE A 117 -8.64 -8.52 -7.80
CA PHE A 117 -8.93 -9.52 -6.78
C PHE A 117 -8.66 -10.95 -7.26
N ALA A 118 -9.05 -11.25 -8.50
CA ALA A 118 -8.79 -12.55 -9.12
C ALA A 118 -7.29 -12.82 -9.28
N ASP A 119 -6.53 -11.85 -9.78
CA ASP A 119 -5.08 -11.95 -9.95
C ASP A 119 -4.35 -12.14 -8.62
N LEU A 120 -4.78 -11.44 -7.58
CA LEU A 120 -4.21 -11.52 -6.23
C LEU A 120 -4.68 -12.76 -5.45
N GLY A 121 -5.67 -13.47 -5.95
CA GLY A 121 -6.28 -14.61 -5.26
C GLY A 121 -6.98 -14.19 -3.96
N THR A 122 -7.63 -13.02 -3.96
CA THR A 122 -8.36 -12.49 -2.81
C THR A 122 -9.84 -12.28 -3.17
N GLY A 123 -10.68 -12.13 -2.15
CA GLY A 123 -12.03 -11.58 -2.32
C GLY A 123 -12.03 -10.05 -2.40
N PRO A 124 -13.19 -9.43 -2.63
CA PRO A 124 -13.38 -8.00 -2.46
C PRO A 124 -12.94 -7.51 -1.08
N LEU A 125 -12.75 -6.20 -0.94
CA LEU A 125 -12.43 -5.58 0.35
C LEU A 125 -13.53 -5.84 1.37
N ASP A 126 -13.13 -6.23 2.59
CA ASP A 126 -14.01 -6.49 3.71
C ASP A 126 -13.61 -5.60 4.90
N PRO A 127 -14.45 -4.65 5.36
CA PRO A 127 -14.11 -3.77 6.47
C PRO A 127 -13.84 -4.51 7.80
N ALA A 128 -14.27 -5.76 7.92
CA ALA A 128 -13.98 -6.58 9.10
C ALA A 128 -12.50 -7.01 9.16
N THR A 129 -11.87 -7.24 8.01
CA THR A 129 -10.53 -7.83 7.93
C THR A 129 -9.50 -6.97 7.23
N ASP A 130 -9.92 -6.08 6.34
CA ASP A 130 -9.02 -5.28 5.53
C ASP A 130 -8.72 -3.92 6.14
N ARG A 131 -7.46 -3.49 5.99
CA ARG A 131 -6.99 -2.15 6.32
C ARG A 131 -6.29 -1.59 5.11
N ALA A 132 -6.30 -0.26 4.96
CA ALA A 132 -5.68 0.36 3.80
C ALA A 132 -4.92 1.65 4.14
N MET A 133 -3.85 1.88 3.40
CA MET A 133 -3.11 3.14 3.39
C MET A 133 -2.98 3.63 1.95
N ILE A 134 -3.24 4.91 1.73
CA ILE A 134 -3.26 5.52 0.40
C ILE A 134 -2.18 6.60 0.32
N CYS A 135 -1.34 6.53 -0.70
CA CYS A 135 -0.38 7.59 -1.02
C CYS A 135 -0.25 7.78 -2.54
N GLY A 136 -0.69 8.93 -3.02
CA GLY A 136 -0.63 9.28 -4.42
C GLY A 136 -1.04 10.73 -4.67
N ASN A 137 -1.29 11.10 -5.92
CA ASN A 137 -1.82 12.42 -6.23
C ASN A 137 -3.28 12.58 -5.76
N LEU A 138 -3.73 13.83 -5.66
CA LEU A 138 -5.06 14.15 -5.13
C LEU A 138 -6.19 13.39 -5.82
N ALA A 139 -6.18 13.32 -7.16
CA ALA A 139 -7.24 12.64 -7.91
C ALA A 139 -7.29 11.13 -7.60
N PHE A 140 -6.14 10.48 -7.50
CA PHE A 140 -6.02 9.08 -7.10
C PHE A 140 -6.52 8.85 -5.66
N ASN A 141 -6.10 9.73 -4.73
CA ASN A 141 -6.50 9.61 -3.34
C ASN A 141 -8.02 9.74 -3.19
N LEU A 142 -8.64 10.71 -3.88
CA LEU A 142 -10.10 10.90 -3.86
C LEU A 142 -10.85 9.71 -4.47
N GLU A 143 -10.40 9.21 -5.62
CA GLU A 143 -11.04 8.06 -6.27
C GLU A 143 -10.96 6.79 -5.43
N LEU A 144 -9.80 6.52 -4.80
CA LEU A 144 -9.66 5.39 -3.88
C LEU A 144 -10.49 5.55 -2.62
N LYS A 145 -10.54 6.75 -2.06
CA LYS A 145 -11.39 7.05 -0.91
C LYS A 145 -12.85 6.68 -1.18
N GLU A 146 -13.43 7.19 -2.27
CA GLU A 146 -14.80 6.84 -2.69
C GLU A 146 -14.99 5.32 -2.85
N MET A 147 -13.99 4.65 -3.43
CA MET A 147 -14.01 3.20 -3.59
C MET A 147 -14.00 2.46 -2.25
N LEU A 148 -13.06 2.79 -1.33
CA LEU A 148 -12.98 2.15 -0.02
C LEU A 148 -14.26 2.37 0.80
N GLU A 149 -14.81 3.57 0.76
CA GLU A 149 -16.10 3.91 1.39
C GLU A 149 -17.26 3.09 0.80
N SER A 150 -17.24 2.80 -0.51
CA SER A 150 -18.25 1.94 -1.15
C SER A 150 -18.21 0.47 -0.67
N TYR A 151 -17.06 0.02 -0.16
CA TYR A 151 -16.91 -1.27 0.51
C TYR A 151 -17.18 -1.21 2.03
N GLY A 152 -17.53 -0.04 2.56
CA GLY A 152 -17.84 0.16 3.97
C GLY A 152 -16.63 0.42 4.87
N LEU A 153 -15.46 0.76 4.30
CA LEU A 153 -14.32 1.20 5.07
C LEU A 153 -14.46 2.70 5.40
N GLU A 154 -14.00 3.10 6.57
CA GLU A 154 -14.03 4.48 7.05
C GLU A 154 -12.60 5.05 7.19
N GLU A 155 -12.43 6.35 6.92
CA GLU A 155 -11.15 7.05 7.10
C GLU A 155 -10.85 7.27 8.58
N GLY A 156 -9.65 6.85 9.00
CA GLY A 156 -9.13 6.99 10.34
C GLY A 156 -8.15 8.13 10.51
N ALA A 157 -7.81 8.37 11.76
CA ALA A 157 -6.76 9.26 12.22
C ALA A 157 -6.18 8.71 13.53
N ASN A 158 -5.00 9.20 13.95
CA ASN A 158 -4.39 8.74 15.21
C ASN A 158 -5.30 8.94 16.45
N SER A 159 -6.18 9.95 16.40
CA SER A 159 -7.14 10.22 17.49
C SER A 159 -8.42 9.38 17.40
N ASP A 160 -8.69 8.78 16.24
CA ASP A 160 -9.88 7.96 15.97
C ASP A 160 -9.53 6.94 14.90
N PRO A 161 -8.87 5.81 15.25
CA PRO A 161 -8.47 4.78 14.31
C PRO A 161 -9.66 4.14 13.59
N LYS A 162 -9.53 3.90 12.28
CA LYS A 162 -10.55 3.28 11.43
C LYS A 162 -9.90 2.28 10.46
N GLN A 163 -10.55 2.01 9.33
CA GLN A 163 -10.10 0.99 8.39
C GLN A 163 -9.06 1.49 7.39
N TYR A 164 -9.01 2.79 7.06
CA TYR A 164 -7.99 3.30 6.14
C TYR A 164 -7.49 4.70 6.51
N VAL A 165 -6.30 5.04 6.03
CA VAL A 165 -5.70 6.37 6.16
C VAL A 165 -5.11 6.85 4.84
N VAL A 166 -5.05 8.17 4.67
CA VAL A 166 -4.55 8.84 3.47
C VAL A 166 -3.36 9.73 3.83
N GLU A 167 -2.28 9.66 3.04
CA GLU A 167 -1.18 10.61 3.16
C GLU A 167 -1.62 12.02 2.71
N LYS A 168 -1.48 12.98 3.61
CA LYS A 168 -1.92 14.37 3.40
C LYS A 168 -0.78 15.31 2.97
N ALA A 169 0.45 14.82 2.83
CA ALA A 169 1.62 15.66 2.51
C ALA A 169 1.59 16.33 1.13
N PHE A 170 0.69 15.93 0.25
CA PHE A 170 0.54 16.41 -1.12
C PHE A 170 -0.80 17.12 -1.38
N LEU A 171 -1.44 17.62 -0.34
CA LEU A 171 -2.75 18.29 -0.41
C LEU A 171 -2.67 19.82 -0.45
N ASP A 172 -1.48 20.41 -0.69
CA ASP A 172 -1.28 21.86 -0.86
C ASP A 172 -1.38 22.28 -2.33
#